data_fbb8a5fe9c6b4eef973058034101cf53
#
_entry.id   fbb8a5fe9c6b4eef973058034101cf53
#
_cell.length_a   1.000
_cell.length_b   1.000
_cell.length_c   1.000
_cell.angle_alpha   90.00
_cell.angle_beta   90.00
_cell.angle_gamma   90.00
#
_symmetry.space_group_name_H-M   'P 1'
#
loop_
_entity.id
_entity.type
_entity.pdbx_description
1 polymer ?
#
loop_
_entity_poly.entity_id
_entity_poly.type
_entity_poly.pdbx_seq_one_letter_code
_entity_poly.pdbx_strand_id
1 'polypeptide(L)'
;APLLGAYILELGSWRCEFLALALFGALCTVAAYALLPESLSKVRSQSSLGHAFRGYRTVWEQRDARLLIIAGGAHFAAMFAYITGTPFVYIEFFGLSEKTYAVLFGSNILTLIGFGYASTRLVKRTGTTPLVKTGSALGLLGALMVLVSAWSAGTASWNLGLMVAGFLLCVGSLGFVAPNTTAQLLGKHPK
;
A
#
# COMPACT_ATOMS: atom_id res chain seq x y z
N ALA A 1 -8.96 6.90 -8.08
CA ALA A 1 -8.69 6.14 -9.29
C ALA A 1 -9.94 5.39 -9.80
N PRO A 2 -10.69 4.57 -8.98
CA PRO A 2 -11.84 3.80 -9.49
C PRO A 2 -12.94 4.67 -10.13
N LEU A 3 -13.24 5.84 -9.56
CA LEU A 3 -14.25 6.76 -10.11
C LEU A 3 -13.85 7.33 -11.46
N LEU A 4 -12.57 7.67 -11.64
CA LEU A 4 -12.06 8.14 -12.94
C LEU A 4 -12.08 7.02 -13.98
N GLY A 5 -11.73 5.80 -13.60
CA GLY A 5 -11.81 4.64 -14.48
C GLY A 5 -13.25 4.38 -14.94
N ALA A 6 -14.20 4.34 -14.02
CA ALA A 6 -15.62 4.17 -14.35
C ALA A 6 -16.12 5.25 -15.32
N TYR A 7 -15.74 6.51 -15.10
CA TYR A 7 -16.11 7.61 -15.99
C TYR A 7 -15.50 7.48 -17.40
N ILE A 8 -14.22 7.08 -17.49
CA ILE A 8 -13.56 6.85 -18.79
C ILE A 8 -14.21 5.66 -19.51
N LEU A 9 -14.63 4.64 -18.78
CA LEU A 9 -15.32 3.47 -19.33
C LEU A 9 -16.69 3.83 -19.91
N GLU A 10 -17.44 4.73 -19.26
CA GLU A 10 -18.71 5.25 -19.77
C GLU A 10 -18.54 6.08 -21.07
N LEU A 11 -17.43 6.81 -21.21
CA LEU A 11 -17.14 7.62 -22.40
C LEU A 11 -16.60 6.81 -23.59
N GLY A 12 -16.18 5.56 -23.35
CA GLY A 12 -15.57 4.77 -24.41
C GLY A 12 -15.50 3.28 -24.06
N SER A 13 -14.41 2.63 -24.46
CA SER A 13 -14.15 1.23 -24.15
C SER A 13 -13.03 1.10 -23.12
N TRP A 14 -12.84 -0.10 -22.56
CA TRP A 14 -11.71 -0.40 -21.67
C TRP A 14 -10.33 0.00 -22.24
N ARG A 15 -10.22 0.10 -23.58
CA ARG A 15 -9.01 0.59 -24.26
C ARG A 15 -8.70 2.05 -23.96
N CYS A 16 -9.73 2.86 -23.70
CA CYS A 16 -9.57 4.28 -23.36
C CYS A 16 -8.89 4.45 -21.98
N GLU A 17 -9.14 3.54 -21.04
CA GLU A 17 -8.45 3.55 -19.75
C GLU A 17 -6.94 3.32 -19.91
N PHE A 18 -6.54 2.33 -20.72
CA PHE A 18 -5.13 2.08 -20.99
C PHE A 18 -4.48 3.23 -21.78
N LEU A 19 -5.20 3.85 -22.72
CA LEU A 19 -4.71 5.02 -23.42
C LEU A 19 -4.50 6.20 -22.47
N ALA A 20 -5.45 6.46 -21.56
CA ALA A 20 -5.32 7.50 -20.55
C ALA A 20 -4.11 7.26 -19.63
N LEU A 21 -3.91 6.02 -19.18
CA LEU A 21 -2.74 5.63 -18.39
C LEU A 21 -1.44 5.80 -19.16
N ALA A 22 -1.40 5.42 -20.43
CA ALA A 22 -0.23 5.57 -21.28
C ALA A 22 0.12 7.05 -21.50
N LEU A 23 -0.86 7.90 -21.78
CA LEU A 23 -0.69 9.35 -21.93
C LEU A 23 -0.21 9.99 -20.63
N PHE A 24 -0.79 9.61 -19.50
CA PHE A 24 -0.37 10.10 -18.20
C PHE A 24 1.08 9.65 -17.87
N GLY A 25 1.42 8.39 -18.13
CA GLY A 25 2.79 7.87 -17.95
C GLY A 25 3.80 8.59 -18.84
N ALA A 26 3.45 8.83 -20.12
CA ALA A 26 4.30 9.59 -21.04
C ALA A 26 4.51 11.03 -20.56
N LEU A 27 3.44 11.71 -20.11
CA LEU A 27 3.53 13.06 -19.54
C LEU A 27 4.44 13.11 -18.32
N CYS A 28 4.27 12.17 -17.39
CA CYS A 28 5.14 12.07 -16.19
C CYS A 28 6.60 11.82 -16.57
N THR A 29 6.85 10.97 -17.57
CA THR A 29 8.21 10.68 -18.05
C THR A 29 8.86 11.91 -18.66
N VAL A 30 8.15 12.63 -19.53
CA VAL A 30 8.64 13.88 -20.14
C VAL A 30 8.87 14.94 -19.06
N ALA A 31 7.95 15.10 -18.11
CA ALA A 31 8.10 16.04 -17.01
C ALA A 31 9.32 15.70 -16.12
N ALA A 32 9.51 14.42 -15.80
CA ALA A 32 10.66 13.97 -15.03
C ALA A 32 11.97 14.26 -15.77
N TYR A 33 12.04 13.97 -17.07
CA TYR A 33 13.22 14.23 -17.89
C TYR A 33 13.53 15.73 -18.03
N ALA A 34 12.50 16.57 -18.16
CA ALA A 34 12.66 18.00 -18.35
C ALA A 34 12.92 18.79 -17.05
N LEU A 35 12.33 18.36 -15.93
CA LEU A 35 12.30 19.14 -14.69
C LEU A 35 13.23 18.60 -13.60
N LEU A 36 13.61 17.31 -13.64
CA LEU A 36 14.47 16.74 -12.62
C LEU A 36 15.95 16.87 -13.04
N PRO A 37 16.76 17.63 -12.28
CA PRO A 37 18.20 17.68 -12.52
C PRO A 37 18.86 16.35 -12.13
N GLU A 38 19.89 15.95 -12.87
CA GLU A 38 20.70 14.79 -12.53
C GLU A 38 21.41 15.02 -11.18
N SER A 39 21.02 14.25 -10.18
CA SER A 39 21.58 14.34 -8.82
C SER A 39 22.72 13.35 -8.57
N LEU A 40 22.96 12.43 -9.49
CA LEU A 40 24.00 11.43 -9.34
C LEU A 40 25.37 11.99 -9.78
N SER A 41 26.35 11.99 -8.86
CA SER A 41 27.73 12.38 -9.24
C SER A 41 28.33 11.39 -10.23
N LYS A 42 29.09 11.88 -11.24
CA LYS A 42 29.74 11.05 -12.26
C LYS A 42 30.61 9.92 -11.70
N VAL A 43 31.18 10.10 -10.52
CA VAL A 43 32.01 9.10 -9.82
C VAL A 43 31.18 7.88 -9.38
N ARG A 44 29.89 8.07 -9.05
CA ARG A 44 28.98 6.98 -8.65
C ARG A 44 28.34 6.25 -9.82
N SER A 45 28.28 6.87 -10.99
CA SER A 45 27.72 6.28 -12.21
C SER A 45 28.51 5.07 -12.74
N GLN A 46 29.72 4.83 -12.24
CA GLN A 46 30.57 3.69 -12.67
C GLN A 46 30.34 2.41 -11.88
N SER A 47 29.31 2.34 -11.03
CA SER A 47 28.97 1.12 -10.27
C SER A 47 28.49 0.02 -11.21
N SER A 48 29.22 -1.09 -11.29
CA SER A 48 28.80 -2.25 -12.09
C SER A 48 27.54 -2.90 -11.52
N LEU A 49 26.76 -3.60 -12.35
CA LEU A 49 25.60 -4.39 -11.90
C LEU A 49 25.96 -5.36 -10.76
N GLY A 50 27.17 -5.94 -10.79
CA GLY A 50 27.66 -6.80 -9.71
C GLY A 50 27.83 -6.08 -8.37
N HIS A 51 28.08 -4.77 -8.39
CA HIS A 51 28.14 -3.96 -7.16
C HIS A 51 26.73 -3.73 -6.58
N ALA A 52 25.74 -3.51 -7.44
CA ALA A 52 24.34 -3.40 -7.02
C ALA A 52 23.84 -4.70 -6.37
N PHE A 53 24.10 -5.86 -6.96
CA PHE A 53 23.73 -7.15 -6.39
C PHE A 53 24.42 -7.42 -5.03
N ARG A 54 25.66 -7.04 -4.87
CA ARG A 54 26.34 -7.11 -3.56
C ARG A 54 25.67 -6.21 -2.54
N GLY A 55 25.26 -5.01 -2.92
CA GLY A 55 24.50 -4.11 -2.05
C GLY A 55 23.21 -4.72 -1.55
N TYR A 56 22.39 -5.32 -2.43
CA TYR A 56 21.16 -6.03 -2.04
C TYR A 56 21.46 -7.19 -1.09
N ARG A 57 22.49 -7.97 -1.33
CA ARG A 57 22.91 -9.07 -0.47
C ARG A 57 23.30 -8.55 0.92
N THR A 58 24.09 -7.49 1.01
CA THR A 58 24.49 -6.88 2.28
C THR A 58 23.29 -6.39 3.10
N VAL A 59 22.29 -5.77 2.44
CA VAL A 59 21.05 -5.35 3.11
C VAL A 59 20.27 -6.56 3.61
N TRP A 60 20.18 -7.63 2.80
CA TRP A 60 19.46 -8.85 3.17
C TRP A 60 20.12 -9.63 4.31
N GLU A 61 21.44 -9.60 4.44
CA GLU A 61 22.19 -10.22 5.52
C GLU A 61 21.94 -9.53 6.89
N GLN A 62 21.55 -8.25 6.86
CA GLN A 62 21.21 -7.52 8.09
C GLN A 62 19.81 -7.92 8.58
N ARG A 63 19.74 -8.54 9.77
CA ARG A 63 18.49 -9.03 10.37
C ARG A 63 17.40 -7.96 10.42
N ASP A 64 17.75 -6.76 10.89
CA ASP A 64 16.78 -5.68 11.06
C ASP A 64 16.23 -5.18 9.72
N ALA A 65 17.11 -5.01 8.71
CA ALA A 65 16.68 -4.59 7.37
C ALA A 65 15.76 -5.64 6.73
N ARG A 66 16.12 -6.91 6.86
CA ARG A 66 15.28 -8.03 6.39
C ARG A 66 13.91 -8.05 7.04
N LEU A 67 13.82 -7.86 8.36
CA LEU A 67 12.53 -7.80 9.07
C LEU A 67 11.68 -6.62 8.62
N LEU A 68 12.28 -5.45 8.39
CA LEU A 68 11.57 -4.28 7.85
C LEU A 68 11.05 -4.51 6.43
N ILE A 69 11.86 -5.15 5.56
CA ILE A 69 11.46 -5.49 4.19
C ILE A 69 10.29 -6.48 4.21
N ILE A 70 10.38 -7.53 5.04
CA ILE A 70 9.30 -8.52 5.18
C ILE A 70 8.02 -7.86 5.72
N ALA A 71 8.12 -7.03 6.76
CA ALA A 71 6.98 -6.34 7.33
C ALA A 71 6.30 -5.42 6.30
N GLY A 72 7.07 -4.60 5.59
CA GLY A 72 6.56 -3.74 4.54
C GLY A 72 5.94 -4.55 3.39
N GLY A 73 6.65 -5.56 2.90
CA GLY A 73 6.19 -6.43 1.81
C GLY A 73 4.89 -7.17 2.15
N ALA A 74 4.76 -7.70 3.37
CA ALA A 74 3.55 -8.38 3.84
C ALA A 74 2.35 -7.43 3.85
N HIS A 75 2.51 -6.17 4.29
CA HIS A 75 1.44 -5.19 4.27
C HIS A 75 1.03 -4.80 2.84
N PHE A 76 1.99 -4.64 1.93
CA PHE A 76 1.68 -4.41 0.51
C PHE A 76 0.97 -5.62 -0.12
N ALA A 77 1.41 -6.85 0.19
CA ALA A 77 0.74 -8.05 -0.29
C ALA A 77 -0.72 -8.13 0.22
N ALA A 78 -0.96 -7.81 1.50
CA ALA A 78 -2.30 -7.74 2.07
C ALA A 78 -3.17 -6.65 1.39
N MET A 79 -2.59 -5.50 1.08
CA MET A 79 -3.28 -4.44 0.33
C MET A 79 -3.68 -4.91 -1.08
N PHE A 80 -2.78 -5.58 -1.80
CA PHE A 80 -3.11 -6.10 -3.13
C PHE A 80 -4.15 -7.23 -3.08
N ALA A 81 -4.08 -8.12 -2.07
CA ALA A 81 -5.12 -9.12 -1.83
C ALA A 81 -6.49 -8.47 -1.56
N TYR A 82 -6.51 -7.39 -0.77
CA TYR A 82 -7.71 -6.57 -0.57
C TYR A 82 -8.24 -6.01 -1.90
N ILE A 83 -7.40 -5.33 -2.69
CA ILE A 83 -7.81 -4.70 -3.95
C ILE A 83 -8.41 -5.72 -4.93
N THR A 84 -7.80 -6.90 -5.05
CA THR A 84 -8.24 -7.94 -5.99
C THR A 84 -9.41 -8.76 -5.48
N GLY A 85 -9.49 -9.01 -4.18
CA GLY A 85 -10.50 -9.89 -3.59
C GLY A 85 -11.81 -9.21 -3.21
N THR A 86 -11.78 -7.92 -2.86
CA THR A 86 -12.95 -7.25 -2.29
C THR A 86 -14.16 -7.10 -3.23
N PRO A 87 -14.02 -6.94 -4.56
CA PRO A 87 -15.20 -6.96 -5.43
C PRO A 87 -16.01 -8.24 -5.30
N PHE A 88 -15.35 -9.41 -5.31
CA PHE A 88 -15.98 -10.71 -5.14
C PHE A 88 -16.63 -10.84 -3.76
N VAL A 89 -15.92 -10.42 -2.71
CA VAL A 89 -16.42 -10.49 -1.33
C VAL A 89 -17.64 -9.59 -1.13
N TYR A 90 -17.56 -8.33 -1.51
CA TYR A 90 -18.63 -7.37 -1.23
C TYR A 90 -19.81 -7.50 -2.19
N ILE A 91 -19.57 -7.67 -3.48
CA ILE A 91 -20.63 -7.69 -4.49
C ILE A 91 -21.21 -9.09 -4.65
N GLU A 92 -20.37 -10.11 -4.85
CA GLU A 92 -20.87 -11.45 -5.14
C GLU A 92 -21.27 -12.22 -3.88
N PHE A 93 -20.45 -12.19 -2.81
CA PHE A 93 -20.73 -12.94 -1.61
C PHE A 93 -21.74 -12.25 -0.68
N PHE A 94 -21.56 -10.95 -0.38
CA PHE A 94 -22.48 -10.19 0.47
C PHE A 94 -23.64 -9.56 -0.29
N GLY A 95 -23.67 -9.59 -1.63
CA GLY A 95 -24.75 -9.04 -2.45
C GLY A 95 -24.86 -7.52 -2.41
N LEU A 96 -23.76 -6.81 -2.11
CA LEU A 96 -23.78 -5.35 -2.01
C LEU A 96 -23.82 -4.71 -3.40
N SER A 97 -24.48 -3.55 -3.50
CA SER A 97 -24.45 -2.77 -4.74
C SER A 97 -23.06 -2.21 -5.03
N GLU A 98 -22.76 -1.96 -6.31
CA GLU A 98 -21.50 -1.34 -6.74
C GLU A 98 -21.27 0.03 -6.07
N LYS A 99 -22.34 0.79 -5.83
CA LYS A 99 -22.25 2.07 -5.10
C LYS A 99 -21.79 1.87 -3.66
N THR A 100 -22.34 0.88 -2.96
CA THR A 100 -21.93 0.56 -1.59
C THR A 100 -20.50 0.09 -1.55
N TYR A 101 -20.11 -0.78 -2.49
CA TYR A 101 -18.73 -1.21 -2.65
C TYR A 101 -17.76 -0.02 -2.84
N ALA A 102 -18.10 0.91 -3.72
CA ALA A 102 -17.27 2.10 -3.97
C ALA A 102 -17.07 2.96 -2.71
N VAL A 103 -18.11 3.11 -1.88
CA VAL A 103 -18.01 3.82 -0.59
C VAL A 103 -17.10 3.06 0.39
N LEU A 104 -17.29 1.75 0.53
CA LEU A 104 -16.46 0.92 1.41
C LEU A 104 -15.00 0.90 0.94
N PHE A 105 -14.76 0.81 -0.35
CA PHE A 105 -13.42 0.90 -0.92
C PHE A 105 -12.78 2.27 -0.66
N GLY A 106 -13.54 3.35 -0.85
CA GLY A 106 -13.10 4.72 -0.57
C GLY A 106 -12.77 4.96 0.90
N SER A 107 -13.53 4.36 1.83
CA SER A 107 -13.29 4.47 3.27
C SER A 107 -11.92 3.91 3.68
N ASN A 108 -11.42 2.86 3.00
CA ASN A 108 -10.07 2.35 3.23
C ASN A 108 -8.97 3.35 2.86
N ILE A 109 -9.18 4.13 1.79
CA ILE A 109 -8.24 5.20 1.42
C ILE A 109 -8.22 6.28 2.50
N LEU A 110 -9.37 6.64 3.06
CA LEU A 110 -9.46 7.62 4.14
C LEU A 110 -8.74 7.12 5.41
N THR A 111 -8.87 5.84 5.77
CA THR A 111 -8.14 5.28 6.92
C THR A 111 -6.64 5.24 6.67
N LEU A 112 -6.20 4.90 5.47
CA LEU A 112 -4.79 4.93 5.07
C LEU A 112 -4.21 6.35 5.21
N ILE A 113 -4.92 7.37 4.72
CA ILE A 113 -4.52 8.77 4.84
C ILE A 113 -4.51 9.20 6.31
N GLY A 114 -5.55 8.84 7.09
CA GLY A 114 -5.66 9.16 8.50
C GLY A 114 -4.51 8.57 9.33
N PHE A 115 -4.17 7.31 9.12
CA PHE A 115 -3.05 6.67 9.80
C PHE A 115 -1.70 7.23 9.33
N GLY A 116 -1.56 7.56 8.04
CA GLY A 116 -0.39 8.26 7.52
C GLY A 116 -0.20 9.63 8.16
N TYR A 117 -1.28 10.41 8.27
CA TYR A 117 -1.25 11.70 8.95
C TYR A 117 -0.91 11.56 10.44
N ALA A 118 -1.53 10.61 11.14
CA ALA A 118 -1.19 10.30 12.53
C ALA A 118 0.29 9.90 12.68
N SER A 119 0.81 9.10 11.73
CA SER A 119 2.23 8.73 11.69
C SER A 119 3.15 9.95 11.63
N THR A 120 2.85 10.94 10.79
CA THR A 120 3.68 12.16 10.66
C THR A 120 3.71 13.00 11.95
N ARG A 121 2.65 12.96 12.74
CA ARG A 121 2.57 13.66 14.02
C ARG A 121 3.28 12.89 15.13
N LEU A 122 3.06 11.59 15.19
CA LEU A 122 3.56 10.73 16.25
C LEU A 122 5.05 10.43 16.11
N VAL A 123 5.58 10.32 14.89
CA VAL A 123 6.99 9.96 14.65
C VAL A 123 7.97 10.92 15.33
N LYS A 124 7.62 12.20 15.44
CA LYS A 124 8.44 13.20 16.11
C LYS A 124 8.58 12.96 17.62
N ARG A 125 7.61 12.26 18.24
CA ARG A 125 7.60 11.98 19.68
C ARG A 125 8.05 10.57 20.02
N THR A 126 7.65 9.60 19.21
CA THR A 126 7.85 8.17 19.52
C THR A 126 8.97 7.52 18.70
N GLY A 127 9.39 8.17 17.61
CA GLY A 127 10.29 7.56 16.64
C GLY A 127 9.59 6.58 15.70
N THR A 128 10.34 5.99 14.77
CA THR A 128 9.81 5.14 13.71
C THR A 128 9.52 3.70 14.18
N THR A 129 10.32 3.14 15.10
CA THR A 129 10.22 1.73 15.53
C THR A 129 8.89 1.40 16.23
N PRO A 130 8.39 2.19 17.21
CA PRO A 130 7.08 1.96 17.81
C PRO A 130 5.95 2.01 16.78
N LEU A 131 6.03 2.93 15.81
CA LEU A 131 4.99 3.07 14.78
C LEU A 131 4.93 1.85 13.86
N VAL A 132 6.08 1.29 13.45
CA VAL A 132 6.11 0.03 12.69
C VAL A 132 5.49 -1.11 13.50
N LYS A 133 5.86 -1.23 14.79
CA LYS A 133 5.29 -2.28 15.66
C LYS A 133 3.78 -2.14 15.83
N THR A 134 3.30 -0.92 16.12
CA THR A 134 1.86 -0.64 16.27
C THR A 134 1.12 -0.90 14.96
N GLY A 135 1.64 -0.41 13.84
CA GLY A 135 1.06 -0.66 12.53
C GLY A 135 0.99 -2.15 12.20
N SER A 136 2.07 -2.90 12.47
CA SER A 136 2.07 -4.35 12.25
C SER A 136 1.08 -5.10 13.14
N ALA A 137 0.93 -4.68 14.40
CA ALA A 137 -0.06 -5.26 15.32
C ALA A 137 -1.50 -4.98 14.86
N LEU A 138 -1.79 -3.74 14.41
CA LEU A 138 -3.09 -3.38 13.85
C LEU A 138 -3.39 -4.13 12.55
N GLY A 139 -2.41 -4.26 11.67
CA GLY A 139 -2.54 -5.04 10.45
C GLY A 139 -2.84 -6.52 10.72
N LEU A 140 -2.14 -7.11 11.69
CA LEU A 140 -2.40 -8.49 12.12
C LEU A 140 -3.80 -8.64 12.71
N LEU A 141 -4.22 -7.72 13.59
CA LEU A 141 -5.57 -7.72 14.15
C LEU A 141 -6.62 -7.63 13.04
N GLY A 142 -6.44 -6.72 12.07
CA GLY A 142 -7.32 -6.60 10.92
C GLY A 142 -7.38 -7.89 10.09
N ALA A 143 -6.23 -8.51 9.82
CA ALA A 143 -6.18 -9.79 9.10
C ALA A 143 -6.88 -10.93 9.85
N LEU A 144 -6.75 -10.98 11.18
CA LEU A 144 -7.46 -11.96 12.02
C LEU A 144 -8.98 -11.74 12.00
N MET A 145 -9.44 -10.48 12.03
CA MET A 145 -10.87 -10.15 11.91
C MET A 145 -11.41 -10.61 10.55
N VAL A 146 -10.70 -10.37 9.46
CA VAL A 146 -11.07 -10.85 8.12
C VAL A 146 -11.10 -12.39 8.08
N LEU A 147 -10.11 -13.05 8.66
CA LEU A 147 -10.06 -14.51 8.73
C LEU A 147 -11.27 -15.09 9.51
N VAL A 148 -11.59 -14.53 10.67
CA VAL A 148 -12.76 -14.96 11.49
C VAL A 148 -14.05 -14.74 10.70
N SER A 149 -14.19 -13.60 10.04
CA SER A 149 -15.36 -13.31 9.19
C SER A 149 -15.47 -14.31 8.04
N ALA A 150 -14.37 -14.59 7.34
CA ALA A 150 -14.35 -15.55 6.24
C ALA A 150 -14.67 -16.98 6.71
N TRP A 151 -14.15 -17.37 7.87
CA TRP A 151 -14.39 -18.72 8.44
C TRP A 151 -15.85 -18.92 8.86
N SER A 152 -16.52 -17.87 9.34
CA SER A 152 -17.93 -17.96 9.75
C SER A 152 -18.89 -18.20 8.59
N ALA A 153 -18.43 -17.99 7.33
CA ALA A 153 -19.15 -18.21 6.07
C ALA A 153 -20.60 -17.67 6.04
N GLY A 154 -20.94 -16.72 6.90
CA GLY A 154 -22.28 -16.16 7.02
C GLY A 154 -22.42 -14.80 6.33
N THR A 155 -23.60 -14.53 5.78
CA THR A 155 -23.95 -13.22 5.19
C THR A 155 -24.61 -12.27 6.18
N ALA A 156 -24.64 -12.62 7.46
CA ALA A 156 -25.22 -11.79 8.51
C ALA A 156 -24.53 -10.41 8.61
N SER A 157 -25.29 -9.39 8.97
CA SER A 157 -24.79 -8.00 9.04
C SER A 157 -23.58 -7.81 9.96
N TRP A 158 -23.51 -8.55 11.08
CA TRP A 158 -22.36 -8.51 11.98
C TRP A 158 -21.08 -9.02 11.30
N ASN A 159 -21.21 -10.04 10.41
CA ASN A 159 -20.10 -10.61 9.68
C ASN A 159 -19.54 -9.61 8.64
N LEU A 160 -20.43 -8.92 7.93
CA LEU A 160 -20.04 -7.83 7.04
C LEU A 160 -19.33 -6.71 7.83
N GLY A 161 -19.87 -6.31 8.99
CA GLY A 161 -19.25 -5.31 9.84
C GLY A 161 -17.85 -5.70 10.31
N LEU A 162 -17.63 -6.95 10.69
CA LEU A 162 -16.33 -7.49 11.08
C LEU A 162 -15.34 -7.51 9.90
N MET A 163 -15.81 -7.90 8.72
CA MET A 163 -15.02 -7.89 7.48
C MET A 163 -14.56 -6.48 7.12
N VAL A 164 -15.49 -5.51 7.11
CA VAL A 164 -15.20 -4.10 6.83
C VAL A 164 -14.20 -3.53 7.84
N ALA A 165 -14.43 -3.72 9.13
CA ALA A 165 -13.52 -3.26 10.18
C ALA A 165 -12.12 -3.89 10.05
N GLY A 166 -12.06 -5.17 9.72
CA GLY A 166 -10.82 -5.89 9.47
C GLY A 166 -10.03 -5.30 8.30
N PHE A 167 -10.70 -5.01 7.19
CA PHE A 167 -10.04 -4.38 6.04
C PHE A 167 -9.60 -2.94 6.34
N LEU A 168 -10.41 -2.14 7.05
CA LEU A 168 -10.03 -0.78 7.46
C LEU A 168 -8.76 -0.77 8.31
N LEU A 169 -8.63 -1.71 9.25
CA LEU A 169 -7.43 -1.85 10.06
C LEU A 169 -6.24 -2.37 9.24
N CYS A 170 -6.46 -3.39 8.44
CA CYS A 170 -5.40 -4.03 7.65
C CYS A 170 -4.79 -3.04 6.64
N VAL A 171 -5.63 -2.39 5.83
CA VAL A 171 -5.16 -1.41 4.83
C VAL A 171 -4.69 -0.12 5.48
N GLY A 172 -5.44 0.40 6.47
CA GLY A 172 -5.08 1.62 7.19
C GLY A 172 -3.72 1.52 7.89
N SER A 173 -3.39 0.35 8.46
CA SER A 173 -2.11 0.11 9.15
C SER A 173 -0.89 0.34 8.26
N LEU A 174 -1.03 0.23 6.94
CA LEU A 174 0.02 0.55 5.97
C LEU A 174 0.48 2.02 6.09
N GLY A 175 -0.40 2.92 6.52
CA GLY A 175 -0.06 4.33 6.81
C GLY A 175 0.96 4.49 7.94
N PHE A 176 1.02 3.56 8.89
CA PHE A 176 2.11 3.50 9.87
C PHE A 176 3.33 2.75 9.36
N VAL A 177 3.14 1.63 8.69
CA VAL A 177 4.24 0.72 8.33
C VAL A 177 5.07 1.26 7.18
N ALA A 178 4.46 1.62 6.05
CA ALA A 178 5.19 1.95 4.82
C ALA A 178 6.18 3.13 4.98
N PRO A 179 5.79 4.32 5.48
CA PRO A 179 6.72 5.43 5.59
C PRO A 179 7.82 5.19 6.63
N ASN A 180 7.50 4.49 7.73
CA ASN A 180 8.44 4.27 8.80
C ASN A 180 9.45 3.14 8.52
N THR A 181 9.06 2.08 7.81
CA THR A 181 9.99 1.05 7.32
C THR A 181 10.96 1.64 6.31
N THR A 182 10.47 2.43 5.37
CA THR A 182 11.31 3.11 4.38
C THR A 182 12.29 4.06 5.05
N ALA A 183 11.83 4.90 6.00
CA ALA A 183 12.70 5.80 6.74
C ALA A 183 13.80 5.09 7.53
N GLN A 184 13.47 3.95 8.17
CA GLN A 184 14.47 3.15 8.90
C GLN A 184 15.49 2.50 7.96
N LEU A 185 15.05 1.98 6.82
CA LEU A 185 15.95 1.38 5.83
C LEU A 185 16.94 2.41 5.27
N LEU A 186 16.45 3.60 4.91
CA LEU A 186 17.29 4.69 4.41
C LEU A 186 18.21 5.25 5.48
N GLY A 187 17.74 5.37 6.73
CA GLY A 187 18.53 5.90 7.84
C GLY A 187 19.67 4.97 8.29
N LYS A 188 19.55 3.65 8.09
CA LYS A 188 20.60 2.67 8.41
C LYS A 188 21.69 2.58 7.33
N HIS A 189 21.42 3.07 6.14
CA HIS A 189 22.37 3.10 5.02
C HIS A 189 22.54 4.55 4.54
N PRO A 190 23.11 5.45 5.37
CA PRO A 190 23.46 6.78 4.89
C PRO A 190 24.47 6.64 3.76
N LYS A 191 24.28 7.45 2.74
CA LYS A 191 25.05 7.45 1.48
C LYS A 191 26.54 7.65 1.71
#